data_53ef66b0dfca2a03bacb984846574dfa
#
_entry.id   53ef66b0dfca2a03bacb984846574dfa
#
_cell.length_a   1.000
_cell.length_b   1.000
_cell.length_c   1.000
_cell.angle_alpha   90.00
_cell.angle_beta   90.00
_cell.angle_gamma   90.00
#
_symmetry.space_group_name_H-M   'P 1'
#
loop_
_entity.id
_entity.type
_entity.pdbx_description
1 polymer ?
#
loop_
_entity_poly.entity_id
_entity_poly.type
_entity_poly.pdbx_seq_one_letter_code
_entity_poly.pdbx_strand_id
1 'polypeptide(L)' 'MSDIRREMIMLSGLNCPTCAAKLEKAVQSAPGVTEAKVVFGAGSLNVEYDAAVTSYEKIAEVVSRMGMTVTARMPGSASR' A
#
# COMPACT_ATOMS: atom_id res chain seq x y z
N MET A 1 -5.17 8.19 20.44
CA MET A 1 -3.88 8.28 19.80
C MET A 1 -3.81 7.40 18.59
N SER A 2 -3.09 7.83 17.60
CA SER A 2 -2.99 7.06 16.37
C SER A 2 -1.92 6.00 16.51
N ASP A 3 -2.15 4.87 15.87
CA ASP A 3 -1.17 3.81 15.82
C ASP A 3 -0.71 3.69 14.37
N ILE A 4 0.10 4.63 13.94
CA ILE A 4 0.53 4.71 12.55
C ILE A 4 1.56 3.64 12.27
N ARG A 5 1.33 2.88 11.22
CA ARG A 5 2.25 1.84 10.79
C ARG A 5 2.64 2.05 9.35
N ARG A 6 3.87 1.74 9.06
CA ARG A 6 4.37 1.81 7.70
C ARG A 6 4.69 0.41 7.23
N GLU A 7 4.37 0.14 5.98
CA GLU A 7 4.69 -1.15 5.40
C GLU A 7 5.07 -0.98 3.96
N MET A 8 5.98 -1.83 3.52
CA MET A 8 6.36 -1.90 2.13
C MET A 8 5.81 -3.20 1.57
N ILE A 9 5.04 -3.08 0.51
CA ILE A 9 4.38 -4.23 -0.07
C ILE A 9 4.94 -4.42 -1.48
N MET A 10 5.50 -5.59 -1.74
CA MET A 10 5.98 -5.90 -3.07
C MET A 10 4.83 -6.41 -3.91
N LEU A 11 4.73 -5.88 -5.11
CA LEU A 11 3.60 -6.17 -5.99
C LEU A 11 4.05 -6.88 -7.25
N SER A 12 3.15 -7.67 -7.79
CA SER A 12 3.35 -8.31 -9.08
C SER A 12 2.21 -7.86 -9.98
N GLY A 13 2.51 -7.67 -11.26
CA GLY A 13 1.51 -7.20 -12.21
C GLY A 13 1.50 -5.70 -12.39
N LEU A 14 2.44 -5.01 -11.76
CA LEU A 14 2.53 -3.57 -11.90
C LEU A 14 3.40 -3.27 -13.10
N ASN A 15 2.78 -3.23 -14.27
CA ASN A 15 3.53 -3.08 -15.50
C ASN A 15 3.09 -1.87 -16.32
N CYS A 16 2.46 -0.91 -15.68
CA CYS A 16 2.00 0.28 -16.39
C CYS A 16 1.94 1.44 -15.42
N PRO A 17 2.51 2.60 -15.81
CA PRO A 17 2.52 3.75 -14.88
C PRO A 17 1.14 4.26 -14.54
N THR A 18 0.20 4.15 -15.45
CA THR A 18 -1.17 4.57 -15.18
C THR A 18 -1.78 3.70 -14.09
N CYS A 19 -1.49 2.41 -14.13
CA CYS A 19 -2.00 1.50 -13.10
C CYS A 19 -1.39 1.84 -11.75
N ALA A 20 -0.12 2.20 -11.74
CA ALA A 20 0.54 2.59 -10.48
C ALA A 20 -0.12 3.82 -9.88
N ALA A 21 -0.42 4.81 -10.72
CA ALA A 21 -1.06 6.02 -10.24
C ALA A 21 -2.45 5.74 -9.71
N LYS A 22 -3.18 4.88 -10.38
CA LYS A 22 -4.52 4.51 -9.92
C LYS A 22 -4.47 3.77 -8.60
N LEU A 23 -3.51 2.86 -8.46
CA LEU A 23 -3.34 2.13 -7.22
C LEU A 23 -3.03 3.07 -6.08
N GLU A 24 -2.13 4.00 -6.31
CA GLU A 24 -1.76 4.96 -5.28
C GLU A 24 -2.99 5.74 -4.81
N LYS A 25 -3.78 6.22 -5.76
CA LYS A 25 -4.99 6.96 -5.42
C LYS A 25 -5.98 6.09 -4.66
N ALA A 26 -6.16 4.86 -5.11
CA ALA A 26 -7.12 3.97 -4.48
C ALA A 26 -6.73 3.70 -3.04
N VAL A 27 -5.45 3.46 -2.80
CA VAL A 27 -4.98 3.19 -1.44
C VAL A 27 -5.10 4.45 -0.59
N GLN A 28 -4.75 5.60 -1.15
CA GLN A 28 -4.86 6.85 -0.40
C GLN A 28 -6.30 7.18 -0.02
N SER A 29 -7.24 6.70 -0.80
CA SER A 29 -8.64 6.94 -0.51
C SER A 29 -9.18 6.03 0.57
N ALA A 30 -8.46 5.01 0.93
CA ALA A 30 -8.94 4.08 1.95
C ALA A 30 -8.96 4.75 3.31
N PRO A 31 -9.99 4.49 4.12
CA PRO A 31 -10.04 5.07 5.46
C PRO A 31 -8.85 4.62 6.28
N GLY A 32 -8.30 5.52 7.04
CA GLY A 32 -7.19 5.21 7.91
C GLY A 32 -5.81 5.28 7.28
N VAL A 33 -5.76 5.43 5.97
CA VAL A 33 -4.47 5.56 5.28
C VAL A 33 -4.06 7.02 5.32
N THR A 34 -2.88 7.29 5.87
CA THR A 34 -2.36 8.65 5.93
C THR A 34 -1.51 8.97 4.71
N GLU A 35 -0.86 7.97 4.16
CA GLU A 35 -0.01 8.20 3.00
C GLU A 35 0.18 6.89 2.24
N ALA A 36 0.27 6.99 0.94
CA ALA A 36 0.58 5.85 0.11
C ALA A 36 1.41 6.32 -1.07
N LYS A 37 2.40 5.54 -1.42
CA LYS A 37 3.27 5.87 -2.52
C LYS A 37 3.68 4.61 -3.25
N VAL A 38 3.52 4.61 -4.56
CA VAL A 38 3.89 3.48 -5.39
C VAL A 38 5.22 3.80 -6.05
N VAL A 39 6.16 2.87 -5.94
CA VAL A 39 7.44 2.99 -6.65
C VAL A 39 7.36 2.06 -7.84
N PHE A 40 7.06 2.63 -9.00
CA PHE A 40 6.80 1.84 -10.19
C PHE A 40 8.03 1.02 -10.61
N GLY A 41 9.18 1.64 -10.58
CA GLY A 41 10.40 0.94 -11.00
C GLY A 41 10.75 -0.24 -10.12
N ALA A 42 10.40 -0.17 -8.84
CA ALA A 42 10.68 -1.25 -7.92
C ALA A 42 9.52 -2.22 -7.78
N GLY A 43 8.36 -1.84 -8.29
CA GLY A 43 7.18 -2.69 -8.14
C GLY A 43 6.73 -2.80 -6.70
N SER A 44 6.85 -1.73 -5.94
CA SER A 44 6.50 -1.77 -4.53
C SER A 44 5.55 -0.64 -4.17
N LEU A 45 4.86 -0.85 -3.07
CA LEU A 45 3.94 0.13 -2.53
C LEU A 45 4.34 0.42 -1.09
N ASN A 46 4.64 1.67 -0.82
CA ASN A 46 4.90 2.11 0.54
C ASN A 46 3.63 2.74 1.07
N VAL A 47 3.12 2.23 2.16
CA VAL A 47 1.86 2.71 2.71
C VAL A 47 2.04 3.02 4.19
N GLU A 48 1.42 4.10 4.61
CA GLU A 48 1.39 4.49 6.00
C GLU A 48 -0.07 4.60 6.41
N TYR A 49 -0.45 3.86 7.41
CA TYR A 49 -1.86 3.81 7.80
C TYR A 49 -1.99 3.73 9.30
N ASP A 50 -3.19 4.08 9.76
CA ASP A 50 -3.52 4.04 11.18
C ASP A 50 -4.10 2.66 11.51
N ALA A 51 -3.35 1.87 12.24
CA ALA A 51 -3.77 0.51 12.56
C ALA A 51 -5.01 0.46 13.43
N ALA A 52 -5.35 1.57 14.06
CA ALA A 52 -6.59 1.63 14.84
C ALA A 52 -7.82 1.80 13.97
N VAL A 53 -7.63 2.25 12.73
CA VAL A 53 -8.76 2.51 11.83
C VAL A 53 -8.84 1.45 10.74
N THR A 54 -7.70 1.04 10.22
CA THR A 54 -7.67 0.08 9.12
C THR A 54 -6.58 -0.95 9.39
N SER A 55 -6.40 -1.86 8.46
CA SER A 55 -5.40 -2.89 8.62
C SER A 55 -4.78 -3.22 7.28
N TYR A 56 -3.69 -3.97 7.34
CA TYR A 56 -3.02 -4.42 6.14
C TYR A 56 -3.98 -5.18 5.22
N GLU A 57 -4.88 -5.96 5.81
CA GLU A 57 -5.79 -6.77 5.01
C GLU A 57 -6.66 -5.90 4.12
N LYS A 58 -7.09 -4.76 4.63
CA LYS A 58 -7.90 -3.86 3.83
C LYS A 58 -7.10 -3.28 2.67
N ILE A 59 -5.86 -2.97 2.93
CA ILE A 59 -4.98 -2.44 1.88
C ILE A 59 -4.72 -3.51 0.84
N ALA A 60 -4.46 -4.73 1.27
CA ALA A 60 -4.25 -5.83 0.34
C ALA A 60 -5.48 -6.08 -0.53
N GLU A 61 -6.66 -5.89 0.04
CA GLU A 61 -7.88 -6.05 -0.72
C GLU A 61 -7.97 -5.01 -1.83
N VAL A 62 -7.62 -3.78 -1.52
CA VAL A 62 -7.60 -2.73 -2.54
C VAL A 62 -6.63 -3.07 -3.64
N VAL A 63 -5.45 -3.55 -3.27
CA VAL A 63 -4.44 -3.94 -4.26
C VAL A 63 -4.99 -5.04 -5.16
N SER A 64 -5.64 -6.02 -4.57
CA SER A 64 -6.20 -7.14 -5.32
C SER A 64 -7.27 -6.65 -6.29
N ARG A 65 -8.09 -5.71 -5.87
CA ARG A 65 -9.12 -5.17 -6.73
C ARG A 65 -8.56 -4.45 -7.94
N MET A 66 -7.37 -3.90 -7.79
CA MET A 66 -6.72 -3.20 -8.89
C MET A 66 -6.03 -4.16 -9.86
N GLY A 67 -6.14 -5.46 -9.62
CA GLY A 67 -5.57 -6.44 -10.52
C GLY A 67 -4.13 -6.78 -10.24
N MET A 68 -3.61 -6.38 -9.10
CA MET A 68 -2.24 -6.69 -8.72
C MET A 68 -2.20 -7.72 -7.63
N THR A 69 -1.06 -8.37 -7.50
CA THR A 69 -0.88 -9.42 -6.50
C THR A 69 0.23 -9.03 -5.55
N VAL A 70 -0.01 -9.23 -4.27
CA VAL A 70 1.01 -9.00 -3.26
C VAL A 70 1.93 -10.23 -3.25
N THR A 71 3.21 -10.00 -3.55
CA THR A 71 4.17 -11.10 -3.56
C THR A 71 4.96 -11.17 -2.26
N ALA A 72 5.11 -10.03 -1.59
CA ALA A 72 5.83 -10.00 -0.34
C ALA A 72 5.40 -8.77 0.44
N ARG A 73 5.55 -8.85 1.73
CA ARG A 73 5.21 -7.75 2.60
C ARG A 73 6.34 -7.60 3.61
N MET A 74 6.84 -6.37 3.73
CA MET A 74 7.88 -6.09 4.69
C MET A 74 7.42 -4.98 5.60
N PRO A 75 7.65 -5.11 6.91
CA PRO A 75 7.33 -4.01 7.80
C PRO A 75 8.19 -2.82 7.41
N GLY A 76 7.59 -1.68 7.41
CA GLY A 76 8.32 -0.47 7.13
C GLY A 76 9.33 -0.22 8.19
N SER A 77 10.33 0.48 7.82
CA SER A 77 11.39 0.75 8.74
C SER A 77 10.97 1.63 9.85
N ALA A 78 9.78 1.89 9.91
CA ALA A 78 9.38 2.78 10.90
C ALA A 78 9.78 2.42 12.21
N SER A 79 9.92 1.57 12.42
CA SER A 79 10.20 1.41 13.59
C SER A 79 11.14 1.73 14.21
N ARG A 80 11.30 2.07 14.22
CA ARG A 80 11.95 2.25 14.95
C ARG A 80 12.02 2.58 15.20
#